data_b3d0bb293092ac18e5f58fc857b5e266
#
_entry.id   b3d0bb293092ac18e5f58fc857b5e266
#
_cell.length_a   1.000
_cell.length_b   1.000
_cell.length_c   1.000
_cell.angle_alpha   90.00
_cell.angle_beta   90.00
_cell.angle_gamma   90.00
#
_symmetry.space_group_name_H-M   'P 1'
#
loop_
_entity.id
_entity.type
_entity.pdbx_description
1 polymer ?
#
loop_
_entity_poly.entity_id
_entity_poly.type
_entity_poly.pdbx_seq_one_letter_code
_entity_poly.pdbx_strand_id
1 'polypeptide(L)'
;MPAGAAATGQVRYRPEVTSTAITIGASSIELVQGDITRQAVDAIANAANAALRGGGGVDGAIHRAAGPGLLAELRERYPDGTPTGTAVATAGHNLPARWVLHAVGPVWSGGTEGEEALLASAYRSCLELADELGATSVAFPAISMGIYGYPPHPGARVAVRTAAEYVAGETQIRVVRFVLFSEETYERFADGLAELG
;
A
#
# COMPACT_ATOMS: atom_id res chain seq x y z
N MET A 1 23.34 -13.67 54.25
CA MET A 1 22.10 -13.79 53.49
C MET A 1 22.16 -12.80 52.34
N PRO A 2 22.52 -13.18 51.12
CA PRO A 2 22.30 -12.31 49.97
C PRO A 2 20.98 -12.67 49.30
N ALA A 3 20.15 -11.66 49.05
CA ALA A 3 18.89 -11.74 48.35
C ALA A 3 19.13 -11.99 46.83
N GLY A 4 18.47 -13.02 46.32
CA GLY A 4 18.51 -13.37 44.91
C GLY A 4 17.79 -12.33 44.05
N ALA A 5 18.51 -11.85 43.06
CA ALA A 5 17.92 -11.04 41.99
C ALA A 5 17.13 -11.96 41.04
N ALA A 6 15.81 -11.77 40.99
CA ALA A 6 14.95 -12.41 39.99
C ALA A 6 15.21 -11.75 38.63
N ALA A 7 15.76 -12.51 37.69
CA ALA A 7 15.88 -12.12 36.32
C ALA A 7 14.48 -12.13 35.69
N THR A 8 13.90 -10.94 35.48
CA THR A 8 12.73 -10.75 34.63
C THR A 8 13.11 -10.99 33.19
N GLY A 9 12.83 -12.19 32.69
CA GLY A 9 12.95 -12.53 31.27
C GLY A 9 11.96 -11.71 30.48
N GLN A 10 12.44 -10.65 29.81
CA GLN A 10 11.70 -9.98 28.76
C GLN A 10 11.61 -10.94 27.57
N VAL A 11 10.44 -11.52 27.39
CA VAL A 11 10.08 -12.20 26.15
C VAL A 11 10.14 -11.14 25.04
N ARG A 12 11.21 -11.17 24.26
CA ARG A 12 11.30 -10.37 23.03
C ARG A 12 10.34 -10.98 22.04
N TYR A 13 9.17 -10.37 21.89
CA TYR A 13 8.27 -10.65 20.78
C TYR A 13 9.03 -10.33 19.47
N ARG A 14 9.45 -11.38 18.77
CA ARG A 14 9.83 -11.31 17.37
C ARG A 14 8.54 -11.60 16.60
N PRO A 15 7.93 -10.63 15.90
CA PRO A 15 6.88 -10.97 14.97
C PRO A 15 7.52 -11.86 13.91
N GLU A 16 7.05 -13.10 13.78
CA GLU A 16 7.29 -13.91 12.60
C GLU A 16 6.67 -13.12 11.45
N VAL A 17 7.50 -12.58 10.56
CA VAL A 17 7.04 -11.93 9.34
C VAL A 17 6.52 -13.03 8.45
N THR A 18 5.24 -13.33 8.55
CA THR A 18 4.56 -14.21 7.60
C THR A 18 4.63 -13.51 6.24
N SER A 19 5.39 -14.06 5.31
CA SER A 19 5.48 -13.56 3.95
C SER A 19 5.07 -14.66 2.97
N THR A 20 4.11 -14.35 2.13
CA THR A 20 3.70 -15.20 1.00
C THR A 20 4.05 -14.47 -0.27
N ALA A 21 4.62 -15.16 -1.24
CA ALA A 21 5.00 -14.55 -2.51
C ALA A 21 4.72 -15.50 -3.68
N ILE A 22 4.34 -14.91 -4.81
CA ILE A 22 4.29 -15.60 -6.11
C ILE A 22 5.19 -14.88 -7.11
N THR A 23 5.68 -15.62 -8.12
CA THR A 23 6.50 -15.07 -9.19
C THR A 23 5.69 -15.03 -10.49
N ILE A 24 5.71 -13.90 -11.18
CA ILE A 24 5.08 -13.69 -12.49
C ILE A 24 6.14 -13.12 -13.44
N GLY A 25 6.62 -13.92 -14.36
CA GLY A 25 7.72 -13.54 -15.26
C GLY A 25 8.99 -13.18 -14.47
N ALA A 26 9.46 -11.95 -14.59
CA ALA A 26 10.63 -11.43 -13.87
C ALA A 26 10.28 -10.68 -12.57
N SER A 27 9.00 -10.66 -12.20
CA SER A 27 8.46 -9.89 -11.06
C SER A 27 7.91 -10.82 -9.99
N SER A 28 7.82 -10.30 -8.75
CA SER A 28 7.15 -10.98 -7.62
C SER A 28 6.04 -10.14 -7.05
N ILE A 29 4.99 -10.80 -6.56
CA ILE A 29 3.97 -10.19 -5.70
C ILE A 29 4.14 -10.79 -4.31
N GLU A 30 4.34 -9.93 -3.33
CA GLU A 30 4.64 -10.29 -1.95
C GLU A 30 3.54 -9.79 -1.01
N LEU A 31 3.18 -10.59 -0.03
CA LEU A 31 2.31 -10.17 1.09
C LEU A 31 3.15 -10.09 2.36
N VAL A 32 3.06 -8.97 3.05
CA VAL A 32 3.78 -8.74 4.31
C VAL A 32 2.81 -8.14 5.33
N GLN A 33 2.77 -8.70 6.52
CA GLN A 33 2.08 -8.03 7.62
C GLN A 33 3.04 -7.02 8.26
N GLY A 34 2.65 -5.74 8.33
CA GLY A 34 3.54 -4.73 8.91
C GLY A 34 3.11 -3.28 8.69
N ASP A 35 4.08 -2.40 8.84
CA ASP A 35 3.96 -0.95 8.68
C ASP A 35 4.57 -0.51 7.34
N ILE A 36 3.74 0.06 6.46
CA ILE A 36 4.16 0.51 5.15
C ILE A 36 5.17 1.68 5.22
N THR A 37 5.12 2.48 6.28
CA THR A 37 6.02 3.62 6.46
C THR A 37 7.48 3.21 6.72
N ARG A 38 7.72 1.93 7.00
CA ARG A 38 9.05 1.36 7.27
C ARG A 38 9.60 0.51 6.13
N GLN A 39 8.88 0.43 5.02
CA GLN A 39 9.31 -0.40 3.89
C GLN A 39 10.46 0.23 3.13
N ALA A 40 11.54 -0.54 2.96
CA ALA A 40 12.67 -0.16 2.13
C ALA A 40 12.40 -0.60 0.68
N VAL A 41 11.61 0.19 -0.03
CA VAL A 41 11.23 0.03 -1.44
C VAL A 41 11.40 1.37 -2.16
N ASP A 42 11.39 1.39 -3.49
CA ASP A 42 11.53 2.65 -4.24
C ASP A 42 10.32 3.57 -4.05
N ALA A 43 9.11 3.00 -4.05
CA ALA A 43 7.88 3.75 -3.89
C ALA A 43 6.92 3.07 -2.91
N ILE A 44 6.20 3.85 -2.11
CA ILE A 44 5.04 3.37 -1.36
C ILE A 44 3.77 4.05 -1.86
N ALA A 45 2.67 3.32 -1.94
CA ALA A 45 1.37 3.89 -2.23
C ALA A 45 0.70 4.38 -0.93
N ASN A 46 0.00 5.49 -1.04
CA ASN A 46 -0.85 6.06 0.00
C ASN A 46 -2.31 5.96 -0.42
N ALA A 47 -3.18 5.48 0.45
CA ALA A 47 -4.63 5.52 0.25
C ALA A 47 -5.15 6.93 0.62
N ALA A 48 -5.06 7.84 -0.32
CA ALA A 48 -5.38 9.25 -0.16
C ALA A 48 -6.86 9.57 -0.39
N ASN A 49 -7.31 10.72 0.11
CA ASN A 49 -8.58 11.30 -0.32
C ASN A 49 -8.39 12.17 -1.57
N ALA A 50 -9.49 12.44 -2.30
CA ALA A 50 -9.44 13.20 -3.56
C ALA A 50 -8.85 14.61 -3.40
N ALA A 51 -9.02 15.24 -2.24
CA ALA A 51 -8.46 16.56 -1.97
C ALA A 51 -6.95 16.54 -1.66
N LEU A 52 -6.34 15.37 -1.42
CA LEU A 52 -4.91 15.21 -1.08
C LEU A 52 -4.47 16.03 0.14
N ARG A 53 -5.32 16.10 1.17
CA ARG A 53 -5.10 16.96 2.36
C ARG A 53 -4.68 16.20 3.62
N GLY A 54 -4.37 14.93 3.48
CA GLY A 54 -4.17 14.03 4.61
C GLY A 54 -5.49 13.57 5.22
N GLY A 55 -5.41 12.62 6.14
CA GLY A 55 -6.57 12.03 6.79
C GLY A 55 -6.19 11.10 7.91
N GLY A 56 -7.03 10.09 8.15
CA GLY A 56 -6.82 9.03 9.13
C GLY A 56 -6.19 7.76 8.53
N GLY A 57 -6.09 6.72 9.35
CA GLY A 57 -5.59 5.42 8.92
C GLY A 57 -4.18 5.48 8.34
N VAL A 58 -3.94 4.77 7.24
CA VAL A 58 -2.64 4.70 6.58
C VAL A 58 -2.20 6.05 6.04
N ASP A 59 -3.12 6.88 5.51
CA ASP A 59 -2.83 8.23 5.02
C ASP A 59 -2.23 9.09 6.14
N GLY A 60 -2.87 9.11 7.30
CA GLY A 60 -2.35 9.83 8.47
C GLY A 60 -0.99 9.28 8.96
N ALA A 61 -0.77 7.96 8.89
CA ALA A 61 0.51 7.36 9.27
C ALA A 61 1.64 7.78 8.32
N ILE A 62 1.39 7.75 7.02
CA ILE A 62 2.34 8.16 5.99
C ILE A 62 2.67 9.66 6.13
N HIS A 63 1.67 10.53 6.29
CA HIS A 63 1.88 11.96 6.49
C HIS A 63 2.72 12.26 7.74
N ARG A 64 2.47 11.57 8.86
CA ARG A 64 3.28 11.72 10.09
C ARG A 64 4.72 11.28 9.89
N ALA A 65 4.93 10.14 9.23
CA ALA A 65 6.27 9.59 9.01
C ALA A 65 7.07 10.42 8.00
N ALA A 66 6.44 10.88 6.93
CA ALA A 66 7.06 11.73 5.91
C ALA A 66 7.39 13.15 6.43
N GLY A 67 6.64 13.62 7.42
CA GLY A 67 6.80 14.98 7.95
C GLY A 67 6.03 16.04 7.14
N PRO A 68 6.14 17.32 7.53
CA PRO A 68 5.30 18.40 6.99
C PRO A 68 5.55 18.71 5.51
N GLY A 69 6.72 18.34 4.98
CA GLY A 69 7.08 18.55 3.58
C GLY A 69 6.13 17.86 2.60
N LEU A 70 5.63 16.66 2.95
CA LEU A 70 4.72 15.91 2.10
C LEU A 70 3.44 16.69 1.79
N LEU A 71 2.79 17.23 2.82
CA LEU A 71 1.58 18.02 2.64
C LEU A 71 1.85 19.35 1.94
N ALA A 72 3.00 19.96 2.17
CA ALA A 72 3.41 21.19 1.49
C ALA A 72 3.56 20.94 -0.03
N GLU A 73 4.26 19.88 -0.43
CA GLU A 73 4.42 19.49 -1.83
C GLU A 73 3.07 19.16 -2.49
N LEU A 74 2.18 18.44 -1.81
CA LEU A 74 0.83 18.14 -2.33
C LEU A 74 0.02 19.42 -2.59
N ARG A 75 0.07 20.40 -1.68
CA ARG A 75 -0.64 21.67 -1.84
C ARG A 75 -0.10 22.51 -2.98
N GLU A 76 1.19 22.47 -3.20
CA GLU A 76 1.86 23.22 -4.26
C GLU A 76 1.60 22.60 -5.64
N ARG A 77 1.80 21.28 -5.76
CA ARG A 77 1.75 20.59 -7.06
C ARG A 77 0.34 20.18 -7.48
N TYR A 78 -0.53 19.90 -6.50
CA TYR A 78 -1.88 19.38 -6.73
C TYR A 78 -2.92 20.17 -5.91
N PRO A 79 -3.05 21.49 -6.13
CA PRO A 79 -3.95 22.35 -5.36
C PRO A 79 -5.43 21.93 -5.44
N ASP A 80 -5.83 21.36 -6.57
CA ASP A 80 -7.20 20.90 -6.84
C ASP A 80 -7.42 19.42 -6.51
N GLY A 81 -6.40 18.73 -5.99
CA GLY A 81 -6.44 17.29 -5.70
C GLY A 81 -6.33 16.43 -6.95
N THR A 82 -6.92 15.21 -6.90
CA THR A 82 -6.95 14.28 -8.04
C THR A 82 -8.21 13.43 -8.01
N PRO A 83 -8.78 13.02 -9.17
CA PRO A 83 -10.01 12.23 -9.21
C PRO A 83 -9.86 10.82 -8.62
N THR A 84 -11.01 10.25 -8.21
CA THR A 84 -11.10 8.83 -7.84
C THR A 84 -10.68 7.94 -9.02
N GLY A 85 -9.93 6.88 -8.74
CA GLY A 85 -9.38 5.96 -9.74
C GLY A 85 -8.03 6.41 -10.31
N THR A 86 -7.48 7.54 -9.85
CA THR A 86 -6.16 8.05 -10.29
C THR A 86 -5.16 8.12 -9.14
N ALA A 87 -3.92 8.41 -9.47
CA ALA A 87 -2.85 8.66 -8.50
C ALA A 87 -1.96 9.83 -8.95
N VAL A 88 -1.27 10.42 -7.99
CA VAL A 88 -0.22 11.42 -8.19
C VAL A 88 1.00 11.09 -7.33
N ALA A 89 2.16 11.62 -7.68
CA ALA A 89 3.42 11.28 -6.99
C ALA A 89 4.04 12.49 -6.31
N THR A 90 4.63 12.26 -5.14
CA THR A 90 5.52 13.19 -4.42
C THR A 90 6.82 12.51 -4.05
N ALA A 91 7.79 13.29 -3.59
CA ALA A 91 8.96 12.74 -2.91
C ALA A 91 8.57 12.03 -1.61
N GLY A 92 9.40 11.08 -1.15
CA GLY A 92 9.20 10.34 0.10
C GLY A 92 9.50 11.16 1.36
N HIS A 93 10.18 12.30 1.24
CA HIS A 93 10.62 13.15 2.36
C HIS A 93 11.40 12.36 3.41
N ASN A 94 10.89 12.24 4.65
CA ASN A 94 11.55 11.51 5.74
C ASN A 94 11.31 9.98 5.71
N LEU A 95 10.57 9.46 4.72
CA LEU A 95 10.34 8.03 4.55
C LEU A 95 11.58 7.33 3.96
N PRO A 96 11.77 6.02 4.21
CA PRO A 96 12.80 5.24 3.50
C PRO A 96 12.58 5.18 1.98
N ALA A 97 11.31 5.18 1.53
CA ALA A 97 10.95 5.17 0.13
C ALA A 97 11.27 6.52 -0.53
N ARG A 98 11.73 6.48 -1.79
CA ARG A 98 12.03 7.70 -2.58
C ARG A 98 10.77 8.45 -2.97
N TRP A 99 9.67 7.72 -3.20
CA TRP A 99 8.42 8.26 -3.74
C TRP A 99 7.23 7.85 -2.88
N VAL A 100 6.21 8.72 -2.82
CA VAL A 100 4.86 8.38 -2.35
C VAL A 100 3.89 8.55 -3.51
N LEU A 101 3.15 7.49 -3.82
CA LEU A 101 2.12 7.46 -4.86
C LEU A 101 0.77 7.60 -4.17
N HIS A 102 0.15 8.77 -4.30
CA HIS A 102 -1.12 9.08 -3.62
C HIS A 102 -2.29 8.61 -4.47
N ALA A 103 -2.78 7.41 -4.22
CA ALA A 103 -3.90 6.79 -4.91
C ALA A 103 -5.23 7.19 -4.28
N VAL A 104 -6.18 7.60 -5.09
CA VAL A 104 -7.55 7.87 -4.66
C VAL A 104 -8.46 6.71 -5.07
N GLY A 105 -8.67 5.79 -4.15
CA GLY A 105 -9.61 4.69 -4.33
C GLY A 105 -11.07 5.14 -4.11
N PRO A 106 -12.06 4.34 -4.55
CA PRO A 106 -13.47 4.64 -4.39
C PRO A 106 -13.94 4.47 -2.94
N VAL A 107 -14.95 5.28 -2.56
CA VAL A 107 -15.80 5.00 -1.40
C VAL A 107 -16.79 3.92 -1.79
N TRP A 108 -16.97 2.91 -0.94
CA TRP A 108 -17.91 1.83 -1.21
C TRP A 108 -19.37 2.30 -1.11
N SER A 109 -20.14 2.08 -2.15
CA SER A 109 -21.58 2.43 -2.27
C SER A 109 -22.44 1.22 -2.66
N GLY A 110 -21.97 0.00 -2.35
CA GLY A 110 -22.72 -1.22 -2.61
C GLY A 110 -22.28 -2.00 -3.87
N GLY A 111 -21.25 -1.55 -4.59
CA GLY A 111 -20.70 -2.24 -5.75
C GLY A 111 -21.43 -1.96 -7.08
N THR A 112 -22.27 -0.94 -7.11
CA THR A 112 -23.11 -0.60 -8.30
C THR A 112 -22.66 0.66 -9.03
N GLU A 113 -21.70 1.40 -8.46
CA GLU A 113 -21.21 2.67 -8.99
C GLU A 113 -19.85 2.55 -9.73
N GLY A 114 -19.50 1.32 -10.14
CA GLY A 114 -18.24 1.05 -10.83
C GLY A 114 -17.02 1.01 -9.93
N GLU A 115 -17.21 0.79 -8.63
CA GLU A 115 -16.14 0.85 -7.62
C GLU A 115 -15.04 -0.18 -7.89
N GLU A 116 -15.37 -1.36 -8.47
CA GLU A 116 -14.36 -2.35 -8.85
C GLU A 116 -13.39 -1.78 -9.89
N ALA A 117 -13.93 -1.17 -10.95
CA ALA A 117 -13.13 -0.58 -12.00
C ALA A 117 -12.30 0.61 -11.50
N LEU A 118 -12.88 1.44 -10.61
CA LEU A 118 -12.18 2.58 -9.99
C LEU A 118 -11.06 2.13 -9.06
N LEU A 119 -11.27 1.05 -8.29
CA LEU A 119 -10.22 0.50 -7.43
C LEU A 119 -9.07 -0.08 -8.26
N ALA A 120 -9.39 -0.86 -9.30
CA ALA A 120 -8.38 -1.38 -10.23
C ALA A 120 -7.59 -0.25 -10.90
N SER A 121 -8.28 0.81 -11.34
CA SER A 121 -7.66 1.99 -11.92
C SER A 121 -6.71 2.70 -10.96
N ALA A 122 -7.06 2.83 -9.68
CA ALA A 122 -6.19 3.45 -8.68
C ALA A 122 -4.88 2.66 -8.46
N TYR A 123 -4.95 1.33 -8.39
CA TYR A 123 -3.75 0.48 -8.32
C TYR A 123 -2.92 0.58 -9.59
N ARG A 124 -3.54 0.51 -10.77
CA ARG A 124 -2.88 0.62 -12.07
C ARG A 124 -2.17 1.95 -12.22
N SER A 125 -2.83 3.06 -11.91
CA SER A 125 -2.23 4.41 -11.94
C SER A 125 -0.97 4.52 -11.09
N CYS A 126 -0.93 3.87 -9.92
CA CYS A 126 0.28 3.82 -9.11
C CYS A 126 1.41 3.04 -9.80
N LEU A 127 1.10 1.91 -10.43
CA LEU A 127 2.10 1.09 -11.12
C LEU A 127 2.66 1.82 -12.35
N GLU A 128 1.81 2.49 -13.11
CA GLU A 128 2.20 3.35 -14.24
C GLU A 128 3.13 4.48 -13.79
N LEU A 129 2.76 5.21 -12.74
CA LEU A 129 3.62 6.25 -12.15
C LEU A 129 4.95 5.69 -11.63
N ALA A 130 4.94 4.49 -11.04
CA ALA A 130 6.17 3.84 -10.57
C ALA A 130 7.12 3.55 -11.74
N ASP A 131 6.61 3.02 -12.86
CA ASP A 131 7.41 2.81 -14.07
C ASP A 131 7.94 4.13 -14.63
N GLU A 132 7.11 5.18 -14.72
CA GLU A 132 7.54 6.53 -15.17
C GLU A 132 8.66 7.11 -14.29
N LEU A 133 8.63 6.84 -12.99
CA LEU A 133 9.62 7.29 -12.01
C LEU A 133 10.87 6.40 -11.93
N GLY A 134 10.91 5.30 -12.69
CA GLY A 134 12.01 4.34 -12.67
C GLY A 134 12.08 3.50 -11.40
N ALA A 135 10.96 3.32 -10.71
CA ALA A 135 10.87 2.45 -9.53
C ALA A 135 10.82 0.97 -9.93
N THR A 136 11.61 0.16 -9.25
CA THR A 136 11.64 -1.29 -9.44
C THR A 136 10.90 -2.05 -8.34
N SER A 137 10.55 -1.37 -7.26
CA SER A 137 9.83 -1.93 -6.11
C SER A 137 8.77 -0.96 -5.60
N VAL A 138 7.55 -1.47 -5.40
CA VAL A 138 6.39 -0.68 -4.95
C VAL A 138 5.69 -1.42 -3.81
N ALA A 139 5.41 -0.71 -2.72
CA ALA A 139 4.59 -1.25 -1.64
C ALA A 139 3.20 -0.58 -1.61
N PHE A 140 2.17 -1.39 -1.42
CA PHE A 140 0.77 -0.97 -1.39
C PHE A 140 0.11 -1.27 -0.05
N PRO A 141 -0.74 -0.37 0.47
CA PRO A 141 -1.71 -0.70 1.51
C PRO A 141 -2.97 -1.31 0.86
N ALA A 142 -3.92 -1.75 1.69
CA ALA A 142 -5.25 -2.14 1.27
C ALA A 142 -6.11 -0.88 0.94
N ILE A 143 -5.98 -0.36 -0.29
CA ILE A 143 -6.65 0.86 -0.74
C ILE A 143 -8.18 0.68 -0.65
N SER A 144 -8.89 1.68 -0.13
CA SER A 144 -10.34 1.74 0.09
C SER A 144 -10.91 0.79 1.16
N MET A 145 -10.14 -0.17 1.69
CA MET A 145 -10.65 -1.21 2.60
C MET A 145 -10.70 -0.78 4.08
N GLY A 146 -10.28 0.45 4.40
CA GLY A 146 -10.42 1.06 5.71
C GLY A 146 -11.65 1.97 5.80
N ILE A 147 -11.42 3.28 5.97
CA ILE A 147 -12.48 4.29 6.16
C ILE A 147 -13.48 4.32 4.99
N TYR A 148 -13.05 4.01 3.77
CA TYR A 148 -13.92 3.99 2.58
C TYR A 148 -14.81 2.74 2.49
N GLY A 149 -14.64 1.76 3.38
CA GLY A 149 -15.54 0.66 3.59
C GLY A 149 -15.65 -0.36 2.45
N TYR A 150 -14.70 -0.37 1.50
CA TYR A 150 -14.68 -1.40 0.46
C TYR A 150 -14.50 -2.78 1.12
N PRO A 151 -15.36 -3.79 0.80
CA PRO A 151 -15.27 -5.10 1.42
C PRO A 151 -13.89 -5.73 1.18
N PRO A 152 -13.20 -6.22 2.22
CA PRO A 152 -11.81 -6.67 2.11
C PRO A 152 -11.58 -7.81 1.13
N HIS A 153 -12.48 -8.81 1.07
CA HIS A 153 -12.31 -9.96 0.20
C HIS A 153 -12.37 -9.59 -1.30
N PRO A 154 -13.44 -8.97 -1.84
CA PRO A 154 -13.43 -8.52 -3.24
C PRO A 154 -12.37 -7.45 -3.51
N GLY A 155 -12.07 -6.57 -2.56
CA GLY A 155 -11.03 -5.55 -2.72
C GLY A 155 -9.63 -6.15 -2.86
N ALA A 156 -9.30 -7.16 -2.07
CA ALA A 156 -8.02 -7.89 -2.17
C ALA A 156 -7.88 -8.57 -3.54
N ARG A 157 -8.94 -9.21 -4.05
CA ARG A 157 -8.95 -9.83 -5.39
C ARG A 157 -8.68 -8.82 -6.49
N VAL A 158 -9.32 -7.65 -6.43
CA VAL A 158 -9.07 -6.56 -7.40
C VAL A 158 -7.62 -6.11 -7.34
N ALA A 159 -7.09 -5.86 -6.14
CA ALA A 159 -5.72 -5.40 -5.94
C ALA A 159 -4.68 -6.38 -6.50
N VAL A 160 -4.80 -7.65 -6.11
CA VAL A 160 -3.84 -8.69 -6.49
C VAL A 160 -3.92 -9.00 -7.98
N ARG A 161 -5.14 -9.12 -8.55
CA ARG A 161 -5.35 -9.33 -9.98
C ARG A 161 -4.78 -8.18 -10.81
N THR A 162 -5.06 -6.92 -10.43
CA THR A 162 -4.54 -5.76 -11.14
C THR A 162 -3.01 -5.71 -11.13
N ALA A 163 -2.39 -6.01 -9.99
CA ALA A 163 -0.93 -6.10 -9.90
C ALA A 163 -0.37 -7.22 -10.77
N ALA A 164 -0.99 -8.41 -10.75
CA ALA A 164 -0.58 -9.56 -11.53
C ALA A 164 -0.66 -9.30 -13.04
N GLU A 165 -1.78 -8.74 -13.50
CA GLU A 165 -1.97 -8.35 -14.90
C GLU A 165 -0.94 -7.31 -15.35
N TYR A 166 -0.64 -6.33 -14.48
CA TYR A 166 0.34 -5.29 -14.80
C TYR A 166 1.75 -5.85 -14.96
N VAL A 167 2.22 -6.64 -13.97
CA VAL A 167 3.59 -7.17 -14.00
C VAL A 167 3.79 -8.31 -14.99
N ALA A 168 2.72 -8.88 -15.54
CA ALA A 168 2.79 -9.82 -16.66
C ALA A 168 3.11 -9.13 -18.00
N GLY A 169 2.92 -7.82 -18.09
CA GLY A 169 3.25 -6.99 -19.25
C GLY A 169 4.70 -6.49 -19.25
N GLU A 170 4.96 -5.50 -20.11
CA GLU A 170 6.27 -4.82 -20.14
C GLU A 170 6.36 -3.81 -19.00
N THR A 171 7.23 -4.06 -18.02
CA THR A 171 7.48 -3.20 -16.87
C THR A 171 8.89 -3.40 -16.31
N GLN A 172 9.43 -2.37 -15.67
CA GLN A 172 10.67 -2.49 -14.89
C GLN A 172 10.43 -2.84 -13.42
N ILE A 173 9.18 -2.89 -12.96
CA ILE A 173 8.83 -3.29 -11.59
C ILE A 173 9.17 -4.76 -11.38
N ARG A 174 9.96 -5.06 -10.35
CA ARG A 174 10.39 -6.40 -9.96
C ARG A 174 9.71 -6.90 -8.70
N VAL A 175 9.26 -5.99 -7.85
CA VAL A 175 8.58 -6.31 -6.59
C VAL A 175 7.34 -5.45 -6.42
N VAL A 176 6.19 -6.09 -6.32
CA VAL A 176 4.95 -5.49 -5.82
C VAL A 176 4.67 -6.10 -4.45
N ARG A 177 4.69 -5.29 -3.40
CA ARG A 177 4.51 -5.73 -2.02
C ARG A 177 3.24 -5.16 -1.44
N PHE A 178 2.30 -6.01 -1.06
CA PHE A 178 1.15 -5.58 -0.25
C PHE A 178 1.52 -5.63 1.23
N VAL A 179 1.46 -4.48 1.89
CA VAL A 179 1.78 -4.33 3.31
C VAL A 179 0.50 -4.15 4.09
N LEU A 180 0.13 -5.17 4.84
CA LEU A 180 -1.18 -5.32 5.43
C LEU A 180 -1.05 -5.18 6.95
N PHE A 181 -1.83 -4.26 7.52
CA PHE A 181 -1.68 -3.90 8.92
C PHE A 181 -2.28 -4.94 9.87
N SER A 182 -3.40 -5.56 9.50
CA SER A 182 -4.08 -6.58 10.30
C SER A 182 -3.95 -7.98 9.70
N GLU A 183 -4.00 -8.99 10.56
CA GLU A 183 -4.04 -10.40 10.17
C GLU A 183 -5.25 -10.70 9.28
N GLU A 184 -6.43 -10.19 9.63
CA GLU A 184 -7.64 -10.34 8.83
C GLU A 184 -7.46 -9.88 7.40
N THR A 185 -6.90 -8.67 7.20
CA THR A 185 -6.64 -8.13 5.85
C THR A 185 -5.59 -8.97 5.13
N TYR A 186 -4.55 -9.43 5.84
CA TYR A 186 -3.53 -10.32 5.28
C TYR A 186 -4.13 -11.61 4.74
N GLU A 187 -5.01 -12.26 5.50
CA GLU A 187 -5.71 -13.48 5.06
C GLU A 187 -6.53 -13.26 3.78
N ARG A 188 -7.25 -12.11 3.67
CA ARG A 188 -8.02 -11.79 2.46
C ARG A 188 -7.14 -11.60 1.23
N PHE A 189 -5.95 -11.00 1.41
CA PHE A 189 -4.99 -10.89 0.32
C PHE A 189 -4.34 -12.24 -0.01
N ALA A 190 -4.10 -13.09 0.97
CA ALA A 190 -3.60 -14.45 0.75
C ALA A 190 -4.61 -15.30 -0.05
N ASP A 191 -5.90 -15.21 0.29
CA ASP A 191 -6.98 -15.84 -0.49
C ASP A 191 -6.96 -15.35 -1.95
N GLY A 192 -6.90 -14.01 -2.14
CA GLY A 192 -6.85 -13.42 -3.48
C GLY A 192 -5.60 -13.82 -4.29
N LEU A 193 -4.47 -13.98 -3.62
CA LEU A 193 -3.22 -14.43 -4.26
C LEU A 193 -3.29 -15.90 -4.67
N ALA A 194 -3.91 -16.75 -3.84
CA ALA A 194 -4.10 -18.17 -4.14
C ALA A 194 -5.04 -18.41 -5.35
N GLU A 195 -5.94 -17.49 -5.65
CA GLU A 195 -6.84 -17.57 -6.82
C GLU A 195 -6.13 -17.29 -8.16
N LEU A 196 -4.89 -16.76 -8.14
CA LEU A 196 -4.12 -16.49 -9.36
C LEU A 196 -3.34 -17.72 -9.87
N GLY A 197 -3.14 -18.72 -9.02
CA GLY A 197 -2.40 -19.97 -9.34
C GLY A 197 -3.35 -21.09 -9.66
#